data_c73d34dbaf18aad752074834a5af7c65
#
_entry.id   c73d34dbaf18aad752074834a5af7c65
#
_cell.length_a   1.000
_cell.length_b   1.000
_cell.length_c   1.000
_cell.angle_alpha   90.00
_cell.angle_beta   90.00
_cell.angle_gamma   90.00
#
_symmetry.space_group_name_H-M   'P 1'
#
loop_
_entity.id
_entity.type
_entity.pdbx_description
1 polymer ?
#
loop_
_entity_poly.entity_id
_entity_poly.type
_entity_poly.pdbx_seq_one_letter_code
_entity_poly.pdbx_strand_id
1 'polypeptide(L)'
;MVDADVVVVYYDSQEKRAKVTDYYLTAKSQCAPQSLSGACPDEKIPGGRSDAQMVSWNFADGILKVAYRRPLVTGDSADKNFFIDTPITTISAIGHLNSRKEAAFHNIAYTRSHETSTRIFFNRVLPQRNCKPFITSHEADKDALRAANAWDQAVLKDEHTFRAQIGPAGGSKGYTAITGEQSWGIAWWINGQLIPEIHVKRGENYTFIVEGGNDPSRQAKYHPLYITNNRDGGGGQDPGELMSPGHMVYAGVSFRSGQPDPSPGTGRYCEWKHKTVDVAEMVNSVEDYRRTLFLDCEDGDYGSFTWMPDERTPSIVYYQCWTHRNLGWKIIVSSSSHRQSLSSFLSVALFILAIHISL
;
A
#
# COMPACT_ATOMS: atom_id res chain seq x y z
N MET A 1 -11.47 -2.93 -14.16
CA MET A 1 -12.27 -3.87 -14.95
C MET A 1 -13.70 -3.75 -14.51
N VAL A 2 -14.62 -3.75 -15.39
CA VAL A 2 -16.06 -3.75 -15.12
C VAL A 2 -16.63 -4.87 -15.98
N ASP A 3 -17.78 -5.42 -15.61
CA ASP A 3 -18.38 -6.56 -16.29
C ASP A 3 -17.49 -7.80 -16.27
N ALA A 4 -16.98 -8.16 -15.10
CA ALA A 4 -16.12 -9.30 -14.87
C ALA A 4 -16.71 -10.25 -13.83
N ASP A 5 -16.63 -11.51 -14.13
CA ASP A 5 -16.91 -12.64 -13.28
C ASP A 5 -15.64 -13.00 -12.49
N VAL A 6 -15.73 -13.13 -11.18
CA VAL A 6 -14.57 -13.24 -10.29
C VAL A 6 -14.81 -14.25 -9.19
N VAL A 7 -13.86 -15.14 -8.98
CA VAL A 7 -13.85 -16.03 -7.82
C VAL A 7 -12.87 -15.50 -6.77
N VAL A 8 -13.39 -15.20 -5.59
CA VAL A 8 -12.59 -14.73 -4.44
C VAL A 8 -12.29 -15.91 -3.53
N VAL A 9 -11.01 -16.15 -3.26
CA VAL A 9 -10.56 -17.19 -2.32
C VAL A 9 -9.78 -16.57 -1.18
N TYR A 10 -10.04 -16.99 0.06
CA TYR A 10 -9.32 -16.50 1.23
C TYR A 10 -9.30 -17.52 2.36
N TYR A 11 -8.36 -17.35 3.30
CA TYR A 11 -8.31 -18.14 4.53
C TYR A 11 -8.99 -17.37 5.67
N ASP A 12 -10.06 -17.94 6.23
CA ASP A 12 -10.71 -17.39 7.39
C ASP A 12 -9.99 -17.87 8.66
N SER A 13 -9.27 -16.97 9.32
CA SER A 13 -8.49 -17.28 10.53
C SER A 13 -9.38 -17.60 11.75
N GLN A 14 -10.62 -17.12 11.78
CA GLN A 14 -11.58 -17.42 12.86
C GLN A 14 -12.15 -18.81 12.69
N GLU A 15 -12.58 -19.15 11.48
CA GLU A 15 -13.14 -20.48 11.16
C GLU A 15 -12.03 -21.51 10.84
N LYS A 16 -10.78 -21.09 10.73
CA LYS A 16 -9.61 -21.93 10.40
C LYS A 16 -9.81 -22.74 9.12
N ARG A 17 -10.44 -22.14 8.12
CA ARG A 17 -10.70 -22.80 6.83
C ARG A 17 -10.63 -21.81 5.67
N ALA A 18 -10.39 -22.35 4.47
CA ALA A 18 -10.53 -21.56 3.26
C ALA A 18 -11.99 -21.34 2.89
N LYS A 19 -12.24 -20.23 2.23
CA LYS A 19 -13.54 -19.85 1.65
C LYS A 19 -13.37 -19.62 0.16
N VAL A 20 -14.42 -19.89 -0.59
CA VAL A 20 -14.57 -19.58 -2.01
C VAL A 20 -15.90 -18.85 -2.14
N THR A 21 -15.90 -17.71 -2.80
CA THR A 21 -17.10 -16.89 -3.02
C THR A 21 -17.12 -16.39 -4.44
N ASP A 22 -18.26 -16.51 -5.09
CA ASP A 22 -18.49 -15.99 -6.42
C ASP A 22 -18.88 -14.51 -6.39
N TYR A 23 -18.36 -13.74 -7.34
CA TYR A 23 -18.52 -12.28 -7.40
C TYR A 23 -18.71 -11.81 -8.83
N TYR A 24 -19.50 -10.76 -8.98
CA TYR A 24 -19.60 -10.01 -10.21
C TYR A 24 -19.21 -8.55 -10.01
N LEU A 25 -18.44 -8.01 -10.94
CA LEU A 25 -17.93 -6.64 -10.90
C LEU A 25 -18.74 -5.75 -11.84
N THR A 26 -19.66 -4.97 -11.30
CA THR A 26 -20.41 -3.96 -12.07
C THR A 26 -19.73 -2.60 -12.08
N ALA A 27 -18.85 -2.32 -11.10
CA ALA A 27 -18.08 -1.08 -10.98
C ALA A 27 -16.75 -1.33 -10.25
N LYS A 28 -15.82 -0.36 -10.35
CA LYS A 28 -14.52 -0.36 -9.65
C LYS A 28 -14.66 0.20 -8.22
N SER A 29 -15.57 -0.36 -7.45
CA SER A 29 -15.86 0.04 -6.08
C SER A 29 -16.19 -1.19 -5.25
N GLN A 30 -16.22 -1.05 -3.93
CA GLN A 30 -16.79 -2.08 -3.07
C GLN A 30 -18.29 -2.22 -3.33
N CYS A 31 -18.82 -3.39 -3.00
CA CYS A 31 -20.26 -3.64 -3.14
C CYS A 31 -21.07 -2.65 -2.30
N ALA A 32 -21.86 -1.81 -2.96
CA ALA A 32 -22.79 -0.90 -2.32
C ALA A 32 -24.09 -1.64 -2.00
N PRO A 33 -24.46 -1.81 -0.72
CA PRO A 33 -25.59 -2.68 -0.33
C PRO A 33 -26.95 -2.30 -0.92
N GLN A 34 -27.13 -1.00 -1.22
CA GLN A 34 -28.42 -0.48 -1.70
C GLN A 34 -28.56 -0.51 -3.22
N SER A 35 -27.47 -0.28 -3.95
CA SER A 35 -27.49 -0.22 -5.42
C SER A 35 -26.99 -1.49 -6.08
N LEU A 36 -26.38 -2.40 -5.29
CA LEU A 36 -25.72 -3.62 -5.77
C LEU A 36 -24.70 -3.34 -6.88
N SER A 37 -24.08 -2.18 -6.79
CA SER A 37 -23.01 -1.73 -7.70
C SER A 37 -21.66 -1.94 -7.02
N GLY A 38 -20.65 -2.32 -7.80
CA GLY A 38 -19.31 -2.59 -7.33
C GLY A 38 -18.92 -4.06 -7.47
N ALA A 39 -17.96 -4.51 -6.68
CA ALA A 39 -17.57 -5.92 -6.56
C ALA A 39 -18.50 -6.61 -5.55
N CYS A 40 -19.59 -7.18 -6.03
CA CYS A 40 -20.61 -7.80 -5.18
C CYS A 40 -20.54 -9.32 -5.23
N PRO A 41 -20.69 -10.02 -4.07
CA PRO A 41 -20.99 -11.44 -4.09
C PRO A 41 -22.27 -11.72 -4.89
N ASP A 42 -22.26 -12.72 -5.73
CA ASP A 42 -23.38 -13.02 -6.63
C ASP A 42 -24.68 -13.32 -5.88
N GLU A 43 -24.59 -13.98 -4.74
CA GLU A 43 -25.75 -14.21 -3.87
C GLU A 43 -26.47 -12.93 -3.40
N LYS A 44 -25.83 -11.76 -3.52
CA LYS A 44 -26.44 -10.46 -3.22
C LYS A 44 -27.09 -9.81 -4.43
N ILE A 45 -26.78 -10.30 -5.63
CA ILE A 45 -27.31 -9.76 -6.88
C ILE A 45 -28.65 -10.45 -7.18
N PRO A 46 -29.71 -9.73 -7.55
CA PRO A 46 -30.99 -10.36 -7.89
C PRO A 46 -30.85 -11.38 -9.04
N GLY A 47 -31.17 -12.63 -8.77
CA GLY A 47 -31.03 -13.74 -9.70
C GLY A 47 -29.62 -14.34 -9.77
N GLY A 48 -28.68 -13.79 -9.00
CA GLY A 48 -27.34 -14.35 -8.85
C GLY A 48 -27.30 -15.46 -7.79
N ARG A 49 -26.34 -16.36 -7.93
CA ARG A 49 -26.07 -17.43 -6.97
C ARG A 49 -24.58 -17.79 -7.02
N SER A 50 -24.09 -18.44 -5.97
CA SER A 50 -22.70 -18.90 -5.92
C SER A 50 -22.55 -20.22 -6.67
N ASP A 51 -21.96 -20.18 -7.84
CA ASP A 51 -21.70 -21.37 -8.68
C ASP A 51 -20.25 -21.89 -8.49
N ALA A 52 -19.40 -21.20 -7.76
CA ALA A 52 -18.06 -21.61 -7.40
C ALA A 52 -18.03 -22.50 -6.14
N GLN A 53 -17.70 -23.78 -6.32
CA GLN A 53 -17.69 -24.77 -5.22
C GLN A 53 -16.27 -25.18 -4.83
N MET A 54 -15.97 -25.13 -3.54
CA MET A 54 -14.72 -25.64 -2.98
C MET A 54 -14.55 -27.14 -3.27
N VAL A 55 -13.41 -27.54 -3.80
CA VAL A 55 -13.01 -28.94 -3.97
C VAL A 55 -12.01 -29.35 -2.91
N SER A 56 -10.95 -28.58 -2.72
CA SER A 56 -9.95 -28.82 -1.71
C SER A 56 -9.20 -27.54 -1.36
N TRP A 57 -8.56 -27.53 -0.22
CA TRP A 57 -7.67 -26.43 0.18
C TRP A 57 -6.55 -26.92 1.07
N ASN A 58 -5.45 -26.18 1.11
CA ASN A 58 -4.35 -26.35 2.05
C ASN A 58 -3.76 -24.97 2.36
N PHE A 59 -3.44 -24.74 3.63
CA PHE A 59 -2.74 -23.54 4.07
C PHE A 59 -1.51 -23.98 4.86
N ALA A 60 -0.32 -23.79 4.28
CA ALA A 60 0.95 -24.12 4.87
C ALA A 60 2.00 -23.09 4.46
N ASP A 61 2.91 -22.77 5.38
CA ASP A 61 4.03 -21.85 5.15
C ASP A 61 3.63 -20.48 4.59
N GLY A 62 2.48 -19.96 5.04
CA GLY A 62 1.92 -18.71 4.55
C GLY A 62 1.28 -18.77 3.16
N ILE A 63 1.22 -19.96 2.55
CA ILE A 63 0.67 -20.15 1.20
C ILE A 63 -0.69 -20.83 1.30
N LEU A 64 -1.71 -20.18 0.76
CA LEU A 64 -3.04 -20.75 0.58
C LEU A 64 -3.17 -21.37 -0.81
N LYS A 65 -3.40 -22.68 -0.87
CA LYS A 65 -3.74 -23.41 -2.09
C LYS A 65 -5.21 -23.76 -2.05
N VAL A 66 -5.97 -23.39 -3.07
CA VAL A 66 -7.39 -23.68 -3.19
C VAL A 66 -7.67 -24.27 -4.56
N ALA A 67 -8.40 -25.38 -4.58
CA ALA A 67 -9.02 -25.91 -5.77
C ALA A 67 -10.53 -25.69 -5.67
N TYR A 68 -11.11 -25.13 -6.69
CA TYR A 68 -12.57 -24.95 -6.82
C TYR A 68 -13.03 -25.41 -8.22
N ARG A 69 -14.30 -25.65 -8.35
CA ARG A 69 -14.97 -25.94 -9.62
C ARG A 69 -16.17 -25.04 -9.79
N ARG A 70 -16.49 -24.70 -11.00
CA ARG A 70 -17.75 -24.09 -11.40
C ARG A 70 -18.18 -24.65 -12.76
N PRO A 71 -19.50 -24.64 -13.10
CA PRO A 71 -19.96 -24.93 -14.43
C PRO A 71 -19.40 -23.92 -15.45
N LEU A 72 -19.14 -24.37 -16.66
CA LEU A 72 -18.74 -23.45 -17.76
C LEU A 72 -19.93 -22.56 -18.20
N VAL A 73 -21.15 -23.10 -18.09
CA VAL A 73 -22.39 -22.38 -18.33
C VAL A 73 -23.25 -22.55 -17.07
N THR A 74 -23.52 -21.47 -16.37
CA THR A 74 -24.25 -21.49 -15.10
C THR A 74 -25.73 -21.19 -15.27
N GLY A 75 -26.10 -20.44 -16.32
CA GLY A 75 -27.45 -19.91 -16.49
C GLY A 75 -27.79 -18.78 -15.51
N ASP A 76 -26.78 -18.22 -14.86
CA ASP A 76 -26.85 -17.08 -13.95
C ASP A 76 -26.55 -15.78 -14.69
N SER A 77 -27.30 -14.73 -14.42
CA SER A 77 -27.12 -13.43 -15.06
C SER A 77 -25.89 -12.66 -14.53
N ALA A 78 -25.39 -13.03 -13.35
CA ALA A 78 -24.17 -12.48 -12.76
C ALA A 78 -22.92 -13.22 -13.20
N ASP A 79 -23.03 -14.25 -14.01
CA ASP A 79 -21.93 -15.08 -14.51
C ASP A 79 -21.61 -14.87 -15.98
N LYS A 80 -20.34 -15.02 -16.29
CA LYS A 80 -19.89 -15.16 -17.69
C LYS A 80 -19.90 -16.64 -18.10
N ASN A 81 -20.51 -16.95 -19.23
CA ASN A 81 -20.42 -18.28 -19.80
C ASN A 81 -19.04 -18.49 -20.43
N PHE A 82 -18.44 -19.62 -20.14
CA PHE A 82 -17.16 -20.03 -20.68
C PHE A 82 -17.36 -21.08 -21.76
N PHE A 83 -16.91 -20.77 -22.96
CA PHE A 83 -16.98 -21.67 -24.08
C PHE A 83 -15.63 -22.37 -24.29
N ILE A 84 -15.65 -23.69 -24.39
CA ILE A 84 -14.43 -24.52 -24.43
C ILE A 84 -13.51 -24.20 -25.62
N ASP A 85 -14.08 -23.72 -26.74
CA ASP A 85 -13.34 -23.40 -27.95
C ASP A 85 -12.94 -21.92 -28.06
N THR A 86 -13.27 -21.12 -27.05
CA THR A 86 -12.96 -19.67 -27.02
C THR A 86 -11.94 -19.38 -25.95
N PRO A 87 -10.88 -18.61 -26.27
CA PRO A 87 -9.92 -18.21 -25.27
C PRO A 87 -10.55 -17.21 -24.28
N ILE A 88 -10.39 -17.47 -22.99
CA ILE A 88 -10.86 -16.62 -21.91
C ILE A 88 -9.68 -15.85 -21.37
N THR A 89 -9.78 -14.52 -21.34
CA THR A 89 -8.79 -13.67 -20.68
C THR A 89 -9.03 -13.70 -19.18
N THR A 90 -8.00 -14.11 -18.43
CA THR A 90 -8.03 -14.13 -16.99
C THR A 90 -7.05 -13.13 -16.41
N ILE A 91 -7.39 -12.58 -15.28
CA ILE A 91 -6.50 -11.77 -14.45
C ILE A 91 -6.62 -12.24 -13.02
N SER A 92 -5.59 -11.95 -12.22
CA SER A 92 -5.58 -12.22 -10.80
C SER A 92 -5.17 -10.97 -10.01
N ALA A 93 -5.64 -10.87 -8.79
CA ALA A 93 -5.27 -9.80 -7.88
C ALA A 93 -5.23 -10.34 -6.44
N ILE A 94 -4.42 -9.72 -5.60
CA ILE A 94 -4.33 -10.00 -4.17
C ILE A 94 -4.68 -8.73 -3.42
N GLY A 95 -5.56 -8.83 -2.43
CA GLY A 95 -6.00 -7.70 -1.62
C GLY A 95 -6.52 -8.13 -0.27
N HIS A 96 -6.93 -7.15 0.52
CA HIS A 96 -7.54 -7.39 1.83
C HIS A 96 -9.04 -7.66 1.70
N LEU A 97 -9.61 -8.22 2.76
CA LEU A 97 -11.05 -8.25 2.97
C LEU A 97 -11.46 -7.06 3.84
N ASN A 98 -12.65 -6.54 3.60
CA ASN A 98 -13.25 -5.54 4.48
C ASN A 98 -13.78 -6.16 5.77
N SER A 99 -14.35 -5.35 6.67
CA SER A 99 -14.93 -5.81 7.94
C SER A 99 -16.10 -6.79 7.78
N ARG A 100 -16.74 -6.84 6.61
CA ARG A 100 -17.79 -7.79 6.25
C ARG A 100 -17.27 -9.07 5.62
N LYS A 101 -15.93 -9.25 5.58
CA LYS A 101 -15.23 -10.35 4.89
C LYS A 101 -15.49 -10.39 3.37
N GLU A 102 -15.77 -9.25 2.76
CA GLU A 102 -15.93 -9.08 1.33
C GLU A 102 -14.63 -8.56 0.70
N ALA A 103 -14.44 -8.82 -0.58
CA ALA A 103 -13.30 -8.31 -1.34
C ALA A 103 -13.24 -6.78 -1.26
N ALA A 104 -12.12 -6.26 -0.76
CA ALA A 104 -11.81 -4.84 -0.76
C ALA A 104 -10.93 -4.49 -1.97
N PHE A 105 -10.39 -3.28 -2.00
CA PHE A 105 -9.47 -2.88 -3.06
C PHE A 105 -8.20 -3.74 -3.01
N HIS A 106 -7.78 -4.25 -4.18
CA HIS A 106 -6.58 -5.08 -4.27
C HIS A 106 -5.32 -4.22 -4.32
N ASN A 107 -4.29 -4.62 -3.58
CA ASN A 107 -3.01 -3.91 -3.51
C ASN A 107 -2.08 -4.30 -4.66
N ILE A 108 -2.16 -5.57 -5.05
CA ILE A 108 -1.31 -6.14 -6.10
C ILE A 108 -2.22 -6.68 -7.18
N ALA A 109 -2.15 -6.08 -8.37
CA ALA A 109 -2.80 -6.60 -9.55
C ALA A 109 -1.76 -7.30 -10.42
N TYR A 110 -1.88 -8.60 -10.58
CA TYR A 110 -1.12 -9.36 -11.55
C TYR A 110 -1.86 -9.32 -12.88
N THR A 111 -1.80 -8.18 -13.55
CA THR A 111 -2.31 -8.05 -14.90
C THR A 111 -1.18 -8.21 -15.90
N ARG A 112 -1.11 -9.34 -16.55
CA ARG A 112 -0.26 -9.52 -17.73
C ARG A 112 -1.11 -9.33 -18.98
N SER A 113 -1.62 -8.12 -19.17
CA SER A 113 -2.58 -7.78 -20.22
C SER A 113 -2.04 -7.98 -21.64
N HIS A 114 -0.74 -8.15 -21.80
CA HIS A 114 -0.09 -8.28 -23.11
C HIS A 114 0.53 -9.65 -23.37
N GLU A 115 0.48 -10.57 -22.41
CA GLU A 115 1.03 -11.91 -22.60
C GLU A 115 -0.07 -12.93 -22.90
N THR A 116 0.19 -13.82 -23.84
CA THR A 116 -0.65 -14.96 -24.18
C THR A 116 -0.92 -15.91 -23.01
N SER A 117 -0.14 -15.79 -21.94
CA SER A 117 -0.25 -16.57 -20.69
C SER A 117 -1.49 -16.25 -19.85
N THR A 118 -2.18 -15.13 -20.11
CA THR A 118 -3.44 -14.78 -19.43
C THR A 118 -4.68 -15.35 -20.13
N ARG A 119 -4.51 -16.03 -21.24
CA ARG A 119 -5.61 -16.68 -21.97
C ARG A 119 -5.70 -18.14 -21.62
N ILE A 120 -6.86 -18.57 -21.13
CA ILE A 120 -7.18 -19.97 -20.82
C ILE A 120 -8.06 -20.54 -21.93
N PHE A 121 -7.69 -21.75 -22.40
CA PHE A 121 -8.49 -22.59 -23.28
C PHE A 121 -8.86 -23.85 -22.52
N PHE A 122 -10.13 -24.09 -22.26
CA PHE A 122 -10.55 -25.23 -21.45
C PHE A 122 -10.42 -26.58 -22.19
N ASN A 123 -10.40 -26.56 -23.48
CA ASN A 123 -10.25 -27.79 -24.32
C ASN A 123 -8.78 -28.04 -24.74
N ARG A 124 -7.83 -27.29 -24.25
CA ARG A 124 -6.44 -27.47 -24.63
C ARG A 124 -5.72 -28.43 -23.70
N VAL A 125 -5.26 -29.55 -24.24
CA VAL A 125 -4.30 -30.42 -23.54
C VAL A 125 -2.95 -29.72 -23.57
N LEU A 126 -2.52 -29.19 -22.41
CA LEU A 126 -1.19 -28.60 -22.26
C LEU A 126 -0.14 -29.68 -22.02
N PRO A 127 1.01 -29.64 -22.70
CA PRO A 127 2.14 -30.50 -22.36
C PRO A 127 2.57 -30.20 -20.91
N GLN A 128 2.83 -31.23 -20.12
CA GLN A 128 3.19 -31.11 -18.69
C GLN A 128 4.38 -30.14 -18.42
N ARG A 129 5.20 -29.87 -19.41
CA ARG A 129 6.37 -28.97 -19.32
C ARG A 129 6.02 -27.48 -19.20
N ASN A 130 4.77 -27.08 -19.36
CA ASN A 130 4.35 -25.68 -19.29
C ASN A 130 3.73 -25.28 -17.95
N CYS A 131 3.66 -26.18 -16.97
CA CYS A 131 3.30 -25.82 -15.60
C CYS A 131 4.48 -25.10 -14.95
N LYS A 132 4.40 -23.78 -14.85
CA LYS A 132 5.32 -23.01 -14.01
C LYS A 132 4.77 -22.98 -12.58
N PRO A 133 5.59 -23.26 -11.56
CA PRO A 133 5.14 -23.12 -10.18
C PRO A 133 4.75 -21.66 -9.93
N PHE A 134 3.71 -21.44 -9.13
CA PHE A 134 3.15 -20.12 -8.81
C PHE A 134 4.17 -19.22 -8.06
N ILE A 135 5.12 -19.86 -7.38
CA ILE A 135 6.24 -19.20 -6.71
C ILE A 135 7.50 -19.86 -7.26
N THR A 136 8.18 -19.19 -8.16
CA THR A 136 9.51 -19.58 -8.61
C THR A 136 10.52 -18.68 -7.93
N SER A 137 11.72 -19.20 -7.71
CA SER A 137 12.92 -18.42 -7.40
C SER A 137 13.10 -17.18 -8.33
N HIS A 138 12.43 -17.16 -9.47
CA HIS A 138 12.38 -16.04 -10.40
C HIS A 138 11.65 -14.78 -9.91
N GLU A 139 10.76 -14.86 -8.92
CA GLU A 139 10.19 -13.63 -8.35
C GLU A 139 11.19 -12.95 -7.40
N ALA A 140 11.89 -13.75 -6.59
CA ALA A 140 13.03 -13.22 -5.84
C ALA A 140 14.12 -12.64 -6.77
N ASP A 141 14.37 -13.28 -7.91
CA ASP A 141 15.30 -12.78 -8.93
C ASP A 141 14.76 -11.53 -9.64
N LYS A 142 13.46 -11.44 -9.90
CA LYS A 142 12.84 -10.24 -10.47
C LYS A 142 12.80 -9.09 -9.48
N ASP A 143 12.56 -9.35 -8.21
CA ASP A 143 12.62 -8.34 -7.16
C ASP A 143 14.04 -7.88 -6.90
N ALA A 144 15.01 -8.80 -6.94
CA ALA A 144 16.44 -8.48 -6.89
C ALA A 144 16.88 -7.68 -8.13
N LEU A 145 16.40 -8.05 -9.34
CA LEU A 145 16.71 -7.35 -10.58
C LEU A 145 16.05 -5.97 -10.64
N ARG A 146 14.83 -5.84 -10.10
CA ARG A 146 14.10 -4.58 -9.97
C ARG A 146 14.81 -3.66 -8.97
N ALA A 147 15.18 -4.19 -7.80
CA ALA A 147 15.95 -3.46 -6.81
C ALA A 147 17.35 -3.06 -7.31
N ALA A 148 18.00 -3.91 -8.12
CA ALA A 148 19.30 -3.60 -8.74
C ALA A 148 19.23 -2.47 -9.78
N ASN A 149 18.07 -2.23 -10.38
CA ASN A 149 17.82 -1.13 -11.31
C ASN A 149 17.24 0.12 -10.66
N ALA A 150 16.85 0.05 -9.39
CA ALA A 150 16.33 1.19 -8.65
C ALA A 150 17.38 2.29 -8.52
N TRP A 151 16.94 3.53 -8.60
CA TRP A 151 17.78 4.63 -8.14
C TRP A 151 18.04 4.52 -6.64
N ASP A 152 19.20 5.00 -6.20
CA ASP A 152 19.51 5.12 -4.78
C ASP A 152 18.44 5.95 -4.08
N GLN A 153 17.82 5.38 -3.07
CA GLN A 153 16.79 6.05 -2.30
C GLN A 153 17.40 7.08 -1.38
N ALA A 154 16.92 8.31 -1.46
CA ALA A 154 17.32 9.36 -0.53
C ALA A 154 16.83 9.03 0.90
N VAL A 155 17.65 9.41 1.89
CA VAL A 155 17.31 9.30 3.31
C VAL A 155 17.39 10.68 3.94
N LEU A 156 16.26 11.18 4.47
CA LEU A 156 16.20 12.46 5.16
C LEU A 156 16.38 12.21 6.66
N LYS A 157 17.50 12.71 7.21
CA LYS A 157 17.86 12.62 8.62
C LYS A 157 18.11 14.01 9.18
N ASP A 158 17.84 14.18 10.48
CA ASP A 158 18.11 15.42 11.21
C ASP A 158 17.38 16.66 10.64
N GLU A 159 16.31 16.42 9.87
CA GLU A 159 15.41 17.45 9.37
C GLU A 159 14.12 17.45 10.20
N HIS A 160 13.60 18.65 10.47
CA HIS A 160 12.36 18.84 11.23
C HIS A 160 11.21 19.39 10.39
N THR A 161 11.47 19.71 9.12
CA THR A 161 10.46 20.21 8.20
C THR A 161 10.51 19.43 6.88
N PHE A 162 9.38 18.88 6.50
CA PHE A 162 9.21 18.05 5.31
C PHE A 162 8.17 18.70 4.39
N ARG A 163 8.61 19.20 3.24
CA ARG A 163 7.73 19.77 2.21
C ARG A 163 7.35 18.69 1.21
N ALA A 164 6.07 18.36 1.19
CA ALA A 164 5.51 17.29 0.36
C ALA A 164 4.79 17.85 -0.87
N GLN A 165 5.23 17.45 -2.05
CA GLN A 165 4.71 17.84 -3.35
C GLN A 165 4.48 16.59 -4.20
N ILE A 166 3.64 16.70 -5.23
CA ILE A 166 3.40 15.60 -6.17
C ILE A 166 4.39 15.73 -7.34
N GLY A 167 4.71 14.60 -7.95
CA GLY A 167 5.52 14.57 -9.17
C GLY A 167 5.55 13.19 -9.79
N PRO A 168 6.25 13.02 -10.93
CA PRO A 168 6.29 11.74 -11.63
C PRO A 168 7.01 10.67 -10.81
N ALA A 169 6.56 9.44 -11.00
CA ALA A 169 7.02 8.28 -10.23
C ALA A 169 8.42 7.77 -10.62
N GLY A 170 9.03 8.27 -11.68
CA GLY A 170 10.38 7.90 -12.10
C GLY A 170 10.48 6.59 -12.88
N GLY A 171 9.47 6.25 -13.67
CA GLY A 171 9.49 5.10 -14.57
C GLY A 171 9.77 3.76 -13.88
N SER A 172 10.57 2.91 -14.52
CA SER A 172 10.94 1.59 -14.00
C SER A 172 12.01 1.65 -12.90
N LYS A 173 12.70 2.79 -12.73
CA LYS A 173 13.80 2.96 -11.77
C LYS A 173 13.39 3.65 -10.46
N GLY A 174 12.24 4.35 -10.48
CA GLY A 174 11.76 5.16 -9.35
C GLY A 174 10.86 4.39 -8.40
N TYR A 175 9.66 4.90 -8.16
CA TYR A 175 8.72 4.43 -7.14
C TYR A 175 8.57 2.90 -7.09
N THR A 176 8.25 2.28 -8.22
CA THR A 176 8.01 0.83 -8.28
C THR A 176 9.26 0.01 -7.97
N ALA A 177 10.43 0.44 -8.45
CA ALA A 177 11.67 -0.25 -8.16
C ALA A 177 12.08 -0.13 -6.69
N ILE A 178 11.88 1.05 -6.09
CA ILE A 178 12.25 1.35 -4.70
C ILE A 178 11.29 0.66 -3.72
N THR A 179 9.99 0.73 -3.96
CA THR A 179 8.97 0.27 -3.01
C THR A 179 8.55 -1.17 -3.20
N GLY A 180 8.67 -1.68 -4.42
CA GLY A 180 8.06 -2.94 -4.84
C GLY A 180 6.57 -2.84 -5.19
N GLU A 181 5.95 -1.67 -4.98
CA GLU A 181 4.53 -1.44 -5.22
C GLU A 181 4.28 -0.76 -6.56
N GLN A 182 3.12 -1.03 -7.15
CA GLN A 182 2.75 -0.40 -8.42
C GLN A 182 2.42 1.08 -8.22
N SER A 183 3.02 1.93 -9.05
CA SER A 183 2.77 3.37 -9.06
C SER A 183 1.50 3.74 -9.81
N TRP A 184 0.89 4.86 -9.41
CA TRP A 184 -0.15 5.58 -10.18
C TRP A 184 0.42 6.45 -11.32
N GLY A 185 1.74 6.38 -11.59
CA GLY A 185 2.45 7.30 -12.46
C GLY A 185 2.95 8.55 -11.72
N ILE A 186 2.48 8.77 -10.51
CA ILE A 186 2.87 9.87 -9.61
C ILE A 186 3.42 9.33 -8.30
N ALA A 187 4.17 10.17 -7.59
CA ALA A 187 4.71 9.87 -6.27
C ALA A 187 4.85 11.15 -5.43
N TRP A 188 5.01 10.99 -4.12
CA TRP A 188 5.43 12.09 -3.25
C TRP A 188 6.90 12.45 -3.47
N TRP A 189 7.14 13.73 -3.62
CA TRP A 189 8.45 14.37 -3.59
C TRP A 189 8.58 15.14 -2.29
N ILE A 190 9.40 14.64 -1.38
CA ILE A 190 9.62 15.27 -0.08
C ILE A 190 10.96 15.98 -0.09
N ASN A 191 10.96 17.29 0.18
CA ASN A 191 12.16 18.16 0.10
C ASN A 191 12.90 18.02 -1.25
N GLY A 192 12.12 17.84 -2.34
CA GLY A 192 12.67 17.66 -3.69
C GLY A 192 13.31 16.29 -3.95
N GLN A 193 13.11 15.30 -3.09
CA GLN A 193 13.54 13.92 -3.24
C GLN A 193 12.35 13.01 -3.53
N LEU A 194 12.50 12.08 -4.46
CA LEU A 194 11.48 11.08 -4.80
C LEU A 194 11.35 10.07 -3.67
N ILE A 195 10.17 10.01 -3.04
CA ILE A 195 9.82 9.06 -1.96
C ILE A 195 10.97 8.72 -1.00
N PRO A 196 11.61 9.71 -0.37
CA PRO A 196 12.73 9.44 0.52
C PRO A 196 12.28 8.63 1.75
N GLU A 197 13.19 7.86 2.31
CA GLU A 197 13.04 7.34 3.66
C GLU A 197 13.26 8.49 4.66
N ILE A 198 12.32 8.68 5.58
CA ILE A 198 12.40 9.75 6.57
C ILE A 198 12.79 9.15 7.93
N HIS A 199 13.77 9.73 8.59
CA HIS A 199 14.20 9.34 9.93
C HIS A 199 13.82 10.41 10.93
N VAL A 200 13.10 10.00 11.97
CA VAL A 200 12.63 10.87 13.07
C VAL A 200 12.97 10.25 14.43
N LYS A 201 12.96 11.08 15.47
CA LYS A 201 13.22 10.67 16.85
C LYS A 201 11.97 10.91 17.71
N ARG A 202 11.68 9.98 18.62
CA ARG A 202 10.58 10.15 19.59
C ARG A 202 10.78 11.38 20.44
N GLY A 203 9.69 12.09 20.71
CA GLY A 203 9.69 13.31 21.52
C GLY A 203 10.16 14.57 20.79
N GLU A 204 10.56 14.49 19.53
CA GLU A 204 10.89 15.65 18.71
C GLU A 204 9.70 16.06 17.83
N ASN A 205 9.55 17.36 17.56
CA ASN A 205 8.48 17.88 16.72
C ASN A 205 8.90 17.96 15.25
N TYR A 206 8.03 17.50 14.37
CA TYR A 206 8.22 17.52 12.93
C TYR A 206 7.06 18.23 12.25
N THR A 207 7.35 19.09 11.29
CA THR A 207 6.35 19.84 10.52
C THR A 207 6.31 19.31 9.10
N PHE A 208 5.13 18.93 8.66
CA PHE A 208 4.86 18.56 7.26
C PHE A 208 4.14 19.72 6.58
N ILE A 209 4.76 20.29 5.56
CA ILE A 209 4.18 21.29 4.66
C ILE A 209 3.64 20.52 3.46
N VAL A 210 2.33 20.62 3.20
CA VAL A 210 1.67 19.81 2.18
C VAL A 210 1.18 20.70 1.04
N GLU A 211 1.53 20.30 -0.18
CA GLU A 211 1.15 20.95 -1.42
C GLU A 211 0.60 19.90 -2.41
N GLY A 212 -0.31 19.04 -1.92
CA GLY A 212 -0.92 17.92 -2.66
C GLY A 212 -2.32 18.20 -3.19
N GLY A 213 -2.82 19.45 -3.09
CA GLY A 213 -4.19 19.83 -3.47
C GLY A 213 -5.15 19.87 -2.28
N ASN A 214 -6.11 20.75 -2.36
CA ASN A 214 -7.10 21.01 -1.29
C ASN A 214 -8.57 20.96 -1.78
N ASP A 215 -8.81 20.65 -3.05
CA ASP A 215 -10.15 20.56 -3.62
C ASP A 215 -10.55 19.09 -3.87
N PRO A 216 -11.43 18.52 -3.01
CA PRO A 216 -11.85 17.12 -3.13
C PRO A 216 -12.67 16.82 -4.39
N SER A 217 -13.18 17.84 -5.09
CA SER A 217 -13.89 17.65 -6.37
C SER A 217 -12.93 17.33 -7.53
N ARG A 218 -11.66 17.65 -7.38
CA ARG A 218 -10.60 17.47 -8.38
C ARG A 218 -9.74 16.25 -8.05
N GLN A 219 -10.30 15.05 -8.14
CA GLN A 219 -9.67 13.81 -7.67
C GLN A 219 -8.23 13.61 -8.15
N ALA A 220 -7.89 13.98 -9.39
CA ALA A 220 -6.54 13.89 -9.95
C ALA A 220 -5.53 14.88 -9.34
N LYS A 221 -5.99 15.85 -8.55
CA LYS A 221 -5.19 16.89 -7.89
C LYS A 221 -5.54 17.03 -6.41
N TYR A 222 -6.06 15.98 -5.81
CA TYR A 222 -6.43 15.94 -4.40
C TYR A 222 -5.73 14.77 -3.70
N HIS A 223 -4.61 15.07 -3.08
CA HIS A 223 -3.73 14.11 -2.41
C HIS A 223 -3.43 14.59 -0.99
N PRO A 224 -4.35 14.45 -0.03
CA PRO A 224 -4.03 14.75 1.37
C PRO A 224 -2.97 13.80 1.90
N LEU A 225 -1.94 14.36 2.56
CA LEU A 225 -0.89 13.60 3.20
C LEU A 225 -1.27 13.26 4.64
N TYR A 226 -1.02 12.03 5.07
CA TYR A 226 -1.19 11.64 6.46
C TYR A 226 -0.13 10.64 6.92
N ILE A 227 0.01 10.47 8.23
CA ILE A 227 0.94 9.51 8.84
C ILE A 227 0.13 8.39 9.48
N THR A 228 0.49 7.15 9.16
CA THR A 228 -0.24 5.95 9.59
C THR A 228 0.71 4.77 9.78
N ASN A 229 0.27 3.74 10.47
CA ASN A 229 0.95 2.43 10.48
C ASN A 229 0.55 1.54 9.29
N ASN A 230 -0.40 1.97 8.47
CA ASN A 230 -0.78 1.23 7.27
C ASN A 230 0.18 1.54 6.12
N ARG A 231 0.89 0.51 5.67
CA ARG A 231 1.83 0.60 4.55
C ARG A 231 1.16 1.03 3.24
N ASP A 232 -0.07 0.58 3.03
CA ASP A 232 -0.76 0.76 1.75
C ASP A 232 -1.37 2.16 1.58
N GLY A 233 -1.70 2.83 2.68
CA GLY A 233 -2.37 4.13 2.63
C GLY A 233 -3.83 4.05 2.16
N GLY A 234 -4.34 5.12 1.56
CA GLY A 234 -5.69 5.17 0.99
C GLY A 234 -6.80 5.14 2.04
N GLY A 235 -6.58 5.70 3.24
CA GLY A 235 -7.54 5.67 4.35
C GLY A 235 -8.93 6.22 4.02
N GLY A 236 -9.04 7.11 3.03
CA GLY A 236 -10.32 7.63 2.56
C GLY A 236 -11.10 6.69 1.64
N GLN A 237 -10.48 5.63 1.13
CA GLN A 237 -11.14 4.66 0.25
C GLN A 237 -11.99 3.64 1.02
N ASP A 238 -11.61 3.33 2.25
CA ASP A 238 -12.37 2.46 3.14
C ASP A 238 -12.37 3.01 4.58
N PRO A 239 -13.33 3.88 4.90
CA PRO A 239 -13.49 4.41 6.25
C PRO A 239 -13.71 3.32 7.31
N GLY A 240 -14.24 2.15 6.92
CA GLY A 240 -14.41 1.01 7.81
C GLY A 240 -13.07 0.35 8.19
N GLU A 241 -12.12 0.29 7.25
CA GLU A 241 -10.77 -0.19 7.52
C GLU A 241 -10.03 0.74 8.50
N LEU A 242 -10.23 2.05 8.37
CA LEU A 242 -9.64 3.04 9.25
C LEU A 242 -10.05 2.87 10.72
N MET A 243 -11.27 2.37 10.94
CA MET A 243 -11.83 2.11 12.27
C MET A 243 -11.55 0.69 12.76
N SER A 244 -10.87 -0.14 11.97
CA SER A 244 -10.56 -1.51 12.37
C SER A 244 -9.45 -1.56 13.44
N PRO A 245 -9.51 -2.54 14.36
CA PRO A 245 -8.48 -2.70 15.38
C PRO A 245 -7.09 -2.86 14.74
N GLY A 246 -6.13 -2.07 15.20
CA GLY A 246 -4.75 -2.09 14.73
C GLY A 246 -4.41 -1.09 13.63
N HIS A 247 -5.40 -0.41 13.04
CA HIS A 247 -5.15 0.70 12.12
C HIS A 247 -5.04 2.01 12.93
N MET A 248 -3.94 2.73 12.75
CA MET A 248 -3.67 3.97 13.47
C MET A 248 -3.34 5.11 12.52
N VAL A 249 -3.95 6.25 12.77
CA VAL A 249 -3.60 7.53 12.15
C VAL A 249 -2.88 8.37 13.21
N TYR A 250 -1.69 8.84 12.89
CA TYR A 250 -0.84 9.60 13.83
C TYR A 250 -0.93 11.10 13.58
N ALA A 251 -1.06 11.54 12.33
CA ALA A 251 -1.16 12.96 11.96
C ALA A 251 -1.73 13.14 10.53
N GLY A 252 -2.08 14.36 10.16
CA GLY A 252 -2.58 14.74 8.83
C GLY A 252 -4.07 14.54 8.63
N VAL A 253 -4.75 13.84 9.55
CA VAL A 253 -6.21 13.67 9.56
C VAL A 253 -6.72 13.99 10.96
N SER A 254 -7.77 14.79 11.05
CA SER A 254 -8.53 15.01 12.28
C SER A 254 -9.81 14.18 12.28
N PHE A 255 -10.39 13.97 13.47
CA PHE A 255 -11.66 13.26 13.60
C PHE A 255 -12.69 14.24 14.21
N ARG A 256 -13.77 14.50 13.45
CA ARG A 256 -14.88 15.34 13.90
C ARG A 256 -16.14 14.49 14.03
N SER A 257 -16.68 14.39 15.23
CA SER A 257 -17.85 13.53 15.49
C SER A 257 -17.68 12.08 15.00
N GLY A 258 -16.46 11.54 15.12
CA GLY A 258 -16.11 10.20 14.64
C GLY A 258 -15.89 10.06 13.13
N GLN A 259 -16.05 11.14 12.36
CA GLN A 259 -15.76 11.14 10.93
C GLN A 259 -14.36 11.69 10.67
N PRO A 260 -13.57 11.03 9.79
CA PRO A 260 -12.25 11.48 9.43
C PRO A 260 -12.33 12.73 8.52
N ASP A 261 -11.49 13.72 8.81
CA ASP A 261 -11.32 14.94 8.05
C ASP A 261 -9.83 15.08 7.66
N PRO A 262 -9.45 14.87 6.40
CA PRO A 262 -8.06 14.95 5.95
C PRO A 262 -7.59 16.39 5.69
N SER A 263 -8.42 17.40 5.96
CA SER A 263 -8.09 18.80 5.68
C SER A 263 -6.77 19.29 6.31
N PRO A 264 -6.30 18.82 7.48
CA PRO A 264 -4.96 19.18 7.97
C PRO A 264 -3.82 18.75 7.04
N GLY A 265 -4.01 17.67 6.29
CA GLY A 265 -3.03 17.13 5.34
C GLY A 265 -3.17 17.69 3.92
N THR A 266 -3.88 18.81 3.72
CA THR A 266 -4.11 19.41 2.40
C THR A 266 -3.44 20.77 2.28
N GLY A 267 -3.28 21.26 1.04
CA GLY A 267 -2.77 22.58 0.69
C GLY A 267 -2.89 22.79 -0.81
N ARG A 268 -2.46 23.94 -1.33
CA ARG A 268 -2.46 24.18 -2.78
C ARG A 268 -1.82 23.00 -3.53
N TYR A 269 -2.11 22.83 -4.79
CA TYR A 269 -1.52 21.80 -5.61
C TYR A 269 -0.20 22.25 -6.23
N CYS A 270 0.88 21.56 -5.96
CA CYS A 270 2.18 21.72 -6.62
C CYS A 270 2.63 20.38 -7.21
N GLU A 271 3.03 20.43 -8.46
CA GLU A 271 3.46 19.24 -9.20
C GLU A 271 4.80 19.45 -9.90
N TRP A 272 5.71 18.52 -9.72
CA TRP A 272 6.91 18.42 -10.53
C TRP A 272 6.53 17.88 -11.91
N LYS A 273 6.83 18.65 -12.97
CA LYS A 273 6.49 18.31 -14.35
C LYS A 273 7.74 18.20 -15.20
N HIS A 274 7.67 17.37 -16.22
CA HIS A 274 8.74 17.26 -17.20
C HIS A 274 8.90 18.57 -17.96
N LYS A 275 10.14 19.05 -18.11
CA LYS A 275 10.47 20.22 -18.96
C LYS A 275 10.20 19.94 -20.43
N THR A 276 10.37 18.67 -20.83
CA THR A 276 10.15 18.19 -22.20
C THR A 276 9.42 16.84 -22.17
N VAL A 277 10.15 15.74 -22.30
CA VAL A 277 9.65 14.36 -22.24
C VAL A 277 10.15 13.67 -20.99
N ASP A 278 9.50 12.56 -20.61
CA ASP A 278 9.99 11.72 -19.53
C ASP A 278 11.29 11.02 -19.95
N VAL A 279 12.35 11.28 -19.20
CA VAL A 279 13.67 10.69 -19.41
C VAL A 279 14.11 9.77 -18.27
N ALA A 280 13.18 9.28 -17.46
CA ALA A 280 13.47 8.42 -16.31
C ALA A 280 14.37 7.23 -16.68
N GLU A 281 14.12 6.59 -17.81
CA GLU A 281 14.89 5.43 -18.28
C GLU A 281 16.32 5.81 -18.75
N MET A 282 16.56 7.07 -19.05
CA MET A 282 17.84 7.55 -19.61
C MET A 282 18.81 8.09 -18.56
N VAL A 283 18.32 8.37 -17.34
CA VAL A 283 19.14 8.96 -16.25
C VAL A 283 19.44 7.91 -15.18
N ASN A 284 20.50 8.13 -14.41
CA ASN A 284 21.02 7.15 -13.46
C ASN A 284 20.75 7.49 -11.99
N SER A 285 20.19 8.68 -11.72
CA SER A 285 19.90 9.09 -10.34
C SER A 285 18.62 9.91 -10.26
N VAL A 286 18.01 9.95 -9.05
CA VAL A 286 16.88 10.84 -8.74
C VAL A 286 17.28 12.30 -8.94
N GLU A 287 18.52 12.68 -8.62
CA GLU A 287 18.98 14.05 -8.77
C GLU A 287 19.06 14.48 -10.25
N ASP A 288 19.60 13.64 -11.13
CA ASP A 288 19.62 13.91 -12.56
C ASP A 288 18.20 13.97 -13.13
N TYR A 289 17.32 13.08 -12.66
CA TYR A 289 15.91 13.11 -13.05
C TYR A 289 15.23 14.42 -12.62
N ARG A 290 15.43 14.85 -11.37
CA ARG A 290 14.88 16.11 -10.85
C ARG A 290 15.32 17.33 -11.66
N ARG A 291 16.54 17.35 -12.19
CA ARG A 291 17.03 18.45 -13.05
C ARG A 291 16.25 18.58 -14.35
N THR A 292 15.60 17.51 -14.81
CA THR A 292 14.74 17.52 -16.00
C THR A 292 13.30 17.96 -15.72
N LEU A 293 12.99 18.18 -14.45
CA LEU A 293 11.67 18.61 -13.99
C LEU A 293 11.69 20.11 -13.63
N PHE A 294 10.52 20.69 -13.60
CA PHE A 294 10.23 21.99 -13.00
C PHE A 294 9.03 21.88 -12.08
N LEU A 295 8.97 22.70 -11.06
CA LEU A 295 7.84 22.74 -10.14
C LEU A 295 6.78 23.73 -10.67
N ASP A 296 5.55 23.26 -10.80
CA ASP A 296 4.38 24.06 -11.18
C ASP A 296 3.39 24.04 -10.01
N CYS A 297 3.04 25.22 -9.49
CA CYS A 297 2.13 25.37 -8.37
C CYS A 297 0.91 26.18 -8.75
N GLU A 298 -0.26 25.74 -8.30
CA GLU A 298 -1.48 26.54 -8.34
C GLU A 298 -1.43 27.65 -7.27
N ASP A 299 -2.22 28.70 -7.47
CA ASP A 299 -2.36 29.78 -6.48
C ASP A 299 -2.97 29.25 -5.18
N GLY A 300 -2.61 29.88 -4.08
CA GLY A 300 -3.12 29.54 -2.76
C GLY A 300 -2.00 29.27 -1.73
N ASP A 301 -2.43 28.91 -0.54
CA ASP A 301 -1.53 28.63 0.58
C ASP A 301 -1.19 27.14 0.67
N TYR A 302 0.00 26.85 1.14
CA TYR A 302 0.34 25.48 1.54
C TYR A 302 -0.44 25.09 2.80
N GLY A 303 -0.72 23.81 2.96
CA GLY A 303 -1.18 23.24 4.21
C GLY A 303 -0.02 22.83 5.10
N SER A 304 -0.29 22.66 6.39
CA SER A 304 0.71 22.10 7.29
C SER A 304 0.08 21.42 8.49
N PHE A 305 0.75 20.40 8.98
CA PHE A 305 0.47 19.78 10.26
C PHE A 305 1.78 19.46 10.99
N THR A 306 1.71 19.35 12.31
CA THR A 306 2.83 18.93 13.15
C THR A 306 2.57 17.53 13.69
N TRP A 307 3.65 16.78 13.88
CA TRP A 307 3.63 15.46 14.48
C TRP A 307 4.81 15.27 15.40
N MET A 308 4.55 14.73 16.58
CA MET A 308 5.56 14.32 17.54
C MET A 308 5.37 12.82 17.83
N PRO A 309 6.22 11.95 17.32
CA PRO A 309 6.13 10.52 17.62
C PRO A 309 6.36 10.28 19.12
N ASP A 310 5.48 9.53 19.75
CA ASP A 310 5.54 9.15 21.16
C ASP A 310 6.12 7.74 21.36
N GLU A 311 6.18 7.28 22.61
CA GLU A 311 6.69 5.95 22.97
C GLU A 311 5.84 4.80 22.42
N ARG A 312 4.57 5.06 22.07
CA ARG A 312 3.65 4.08 21.49
C ARG A 312 3.72 4.02 19.97
N THR A 313 4.37 5.01 19.35
CA THR A 313 4.56 5.02 17.91
C THR A 313 5.46 3.84 17.49
N PRO A 314 5.08 2.99 16.56
CA PRO A 314 5.95 1.93 16.05
C PRO A 314 7.28 2.46 15.50
N SER A 315 8.29 1.59 15.43
CA SER A 315 9.60 1.96 14.84
C SER A 315 9.55 2.19 13.34
N ILE A 316 8.48 1.74 12.67
CA ILE A 316 8.20 2.02 11.27
C ILE A 316 6.75 2.46 11.17
N VAL A 317 6.55 3.63 10.58
CA VAL A 317 5.26 4.15 10.15
C VAL A 317 5.40 4.69 8.73
N TYR A 318 4.32 5.18 8.13
CA TYR A 318 4.31 5.57 6.73
C TYR A 318 3.68 6.95 6.56
N TYR A 319 4.29 7.79 5.71
CA TYR A 319 3.60 8.93 5.13
C TYR A 319 2.90 8.47 3.86
N GLN A 320 1.60 8.69 3.78
CA GLN A 320 0.76 8.13 2.72
C GLN A 320 -0.24 9.16 2.20
N CYS A 321 -0.77 8.90 0.99
CA CYS A 321 -1.90 9.64 0.46
C CYS A 321 -3.20 9.09 1.06
N TRP A 322 -4.10 10.01 1.44
CA TRP A 322 -5.42 9.68 1.95
C TRP A 322 -6.34 9.06 0.89
N THR A 323 -6.26 9.57 -0.34
CA THR A 323 -7.17 9.19 -1.44
C THR A 323 -6.66 8.05 -2.32
N HIS A 324 -5.35 7.75 -2.29
CA HIS A 324 -4.74 6.72 -3.13
C HIS A 324 -3.95 5.75 -2.27
N ARG A 325 -4.14 4.45 -2.51
CA ARG A 325 -3.25 3.43 -1.96
C ARG A 325 -1.91 3.44 -2.71
N ASN A 326 -0.88 2.94 -2.06
CA ASN A 326 0.46 2.86 -2.64
C ASN A 326 0.94 4.20 -3.23
N LEU A 327 0.72 5.28 -2.47
CA LEU A 327 1.24 6.60 -2.79
C LEU A 327 1.83 7.19 -1.51
N GLY A 328 3.04 6.76 -1.18
CA GLY A 328 3.79 7.12 0.00
C GLY A 328 4.92 6.16 0.30
N TRP A 329 5.61 6.33 1.43
CA TRP A 329 6.70 5.48 1.86
C TRP A 329 6.90 5.56 3.37
N LYS A 330 7.97 4.94 3.86
CA LYS A 330 8.22 4.71 5.28
C LYS A 330 8.90 5.87 6.00
N ILE A 331 8.58 5.97 7.28
CA ILE A 331 9.26 6.79 8.27
C ILE A 331 9.85 5.85 9.32
N ILE A 332 11.13 5.95 9.58
CA ILE A 332 11.84 5.23 10.63
C ILE A 332 11.82 6.08 11.90
N VAL A 333 11.26 5.53 12.97
CA VAL A 333 11.14 6.20 14.27
C VAL A 333 12.14 5.58 15.24
N SER A 334 13.17 6.34 15.60
CA SER A 334 14.19 5.95 16.57
C SER A 334 13.87 6.49 17.97
N SER A 335 14.43 5.88 19.01
CA SER A 335 14.40 6.44 20.35
C SER A 335 15.27 7.71 20.39
N SER A 336 14.80 8.75 21.09
CA SER A 336 15.69 9.85 21.47
C SER A 336 16.83 9.25 22.30
N SER A 337 18.08 9.50 21.91
CA SER A 337 19.20 9.16 22.75
C SER A 337 19.21 10.14 23.94
N HIS A 338 18.40 9.86 24.96
CA HIS A 338 18.71 10.42 26.26
C HIS A 338 20.09 9.88 26.64
N ARG A 339 21.13 10.70 26.48
CA ARG A 339 22.31 10.55 27.29
C ARG A 339 21.79 10.66 28.73
N GLN A 340 21.56 9.52 29.37
CA GLN A 340 21.60 9.47 30.81
C GLN A 340 23.00 9.96 31.15
N SER A 341 23.08 11.23 31.61
CA SER A 341 24.19 11.70 32.37
C SER A 341 24.22 10.79 33.59
N LEU A 342 25.05 9.77 33.52
CA LEU A 342 25.51 9.06 34.70
C LEU A 342 26.21 10.10 35.54
N SER A 343 25.43 10.79 36.41
CA SER A 343 25.99 11.41 37.60
C SER A 343 26.62 10.25 38.37
N SER A 344 27.92 10.10 38.18
CA SER A 344 28.76 9.22 38.98
C SER A 344 28.66 9.65 40.44
N PHE A 345 27.74 9.03 41.17
CA PHE A 345 27.84 8.98 42.62
C PHE A 345 29.05 8.13 42.94
N LEU A 346 30.18 8.81 43.17
CA LEU A 346 31.39 8.23 43.77
C LEU A 346 31.03 7.88 45.21
N SER A 347 30.55 6.65 45.44
CA SER A 347 30.44 6.09 46.78
C SER A 347 31.85 5.70 47.24
N VAL A 348 32.45 6.58 48.02
CA VAL A 348 33.67 6.26 48.72
C VAL A 348 33.32 5.24 49.82
N ALA A 349 33.62 3.96 49.59
CA ALA A 349 33.54 2.93 50.60
C ALA A 349 34.82 3.00 51.45
N LEU A 350 34.65 3.54 52.67
CA LEU A 350 35.71 3.51 53.72
C LEU A 350 35.80 2.07 54.25
N PHE A 351 36.85 1.32 53.87
CA PHE A 351 37.20 0.07 54.52
C PHE A 351 37.93 0.37 55.84
N ILE A 352 37.27 0.12 56.99
CA ILE A 352 37.91 0.09 58.31
C ILE A 352 38.48 -1.30 58.49
N LEU A 353 39.80 -1.39 58.48
CA LEU A 353 40.54 -2.61 58.81
C LEU A 353 40.66 -2.71 60.33
N ALA A 354 39.90 -3.62 60.95
CA ALA A 354 40.08 -3.94 62.38
C ALA A 354 41.14 -5.03 62.52
N ILE A 355 42.29 -4.66 63.08
CA ILE A 355 43.34 -5.62 63.48
C ILE A 355 42.96 -6.14 64.84
N HIS A 356 42.67 -7.45 64.96
CA HIS A 356 42.57 -8.14 66.25
C HIS A 356 43.94 -8.71 66.57
N ILE A 357 44.53 -8.19 67.65
CA ILE A 357 45.71 -8.81 68.31
C ILE A 357 45.15 -9.65 69.43
N SER A 358 45.38 -10.96 69.38
CA SER A 358 45.13 -11.88 70.51
C SER A 358 46.43 -12.13 71.23
N LEU A 359 46.38 -11.95 72.56
CA LEU A 359 47.31 -12.46 73.55
C LEU A 359 46.88 -13.86 73.91
#